data_f8bf8762ebc69d40846624195676cf08
#
_entry.id   f8bf8762ebc69d40846624195676cf08
#
_cell.length_a   1.000
_cell.length_b   1.000
_cell.length_c   1.000
_cell.angle_alpha   90.00
_cell.angle_beta   90.00
_cell.angle_gamma   90.00
#
_symmetry.space_group_name_H-M   'P 1'
#
loop_
_entity.id
_entity.type
_entity.pdbx_description
1 polymer ?
#
loop_
_entity_poly.entity_id
_entity_poly.type
_entity_poly.pdbx_seq_one_letter_code
_entity_poly.pdbx_strand_id
1 'polypeptide(L)' 'MKVRDAMTPDVQLCTPNDTLKDAAGAMMALNVGLLPVTDNDRLVGMITD' A
#
# COMPACT_ATOMS: atom_id res chain seq x y z
N MET A 1 4.53 15.35 -18.89
CA MET A 1 4.29 15.06 -17.44
C MET A 1 4.83 13.67 -17.14
N LYS A 2 5.59 13.54 -16.05
CA LYS A 2 6.09 12.22 -15.62
C LYS A 2 5.15 11.64 -14.58
N VAL A 3 5.19 10.32 -14.42
CA VAL A 3 4.37 9.64 -13.42
C VAL A 3 4.60 10.23 -12.02
N ARG A 4 5.86 10.54 -11.70
CA ARG A 4 6.18 11.11 -10.37
C ARG A 4 5.50 12.45 -10.12
N ASP A 5 5.08 13.16 -11.16
CA ASP A 5 4.41 14.45 -11.01
C ASP A 5 2.94 14.30 -10.63
N ALA A 6 2.38 13.13 -10.92
CA ALA A 6 0.95 12.86 -10.69
C ALA A 6 0.72 11.84 -9.56
N MET A 7 1.76 11.11 -9.13
CA MET A 7 1.60 10.07 -8.12
C MET A 7 1.52 10.67 -6.72
N THR A 8 0.96 9.91 -5.79
CA THR A 8 0.98 10.23 -4.38
C THR A 8 2.31 9.73 -3.80
N PRO A 9 3.16 10.62 -3.27
CA PRO A 9 4.41 10.19 -2.64
C PRO A 9 4.16 9.57 -1.26
N ASP A 10 5.17 8.90 -0.73
CA ASP A 10 5.17 8.37 0.65
C ASP A 10 3.99 7.45 0.94
N VAL A 11 3.62 6.62 -0.04
CA VAL A 11 2.53 5.67 0.15
C VAL A 11 2.92 4.61 1.18
N GLN A 12 1.93 4.18 1.95
CA GLN A 12 2.11 3.08 2.89
C GLN A 12 2.10 1.77 2.10
N LEU A 13 3.00 0.86 2.48
CA LEU A 13 3.11 -0.45 1.87
C LEU A 13 2.86 -1.52 2.94
N CYS A 14 2.37 -2.68 2.52
CA CYS A 14 2.36 -3.85 3.40
C CYS A 14 3.29 -4.93 2.86
N THR A 15 3.59 -5.90 3.72
CA THR A 15 4.35 -7.08 3.35
C THR A 15 3.44 -8.30 3.46
N PRO A 16 3.78 -9.42 2.82
CA PRO A 16 2.95 -10.62 2.91
C PRO A 16 2.76 -11.16 4.34
N ASN A 17 3.66 -10.79 5.24
CA ASN A 17 3.61 -11.25 6.64
C ASN A 17 2.81 -10.33 7.56
N ASP A 18 2.36 -9.18 7.07
CA ASP A 18 1.49 -8.30 7.85
C ASP A 18 0.12 -8.94 8.02
N THR A 19 -0.55 -8.62 9.11
CA THR A 19 -1.90 -9.14 9.34
C THR A 19 -2.94 -8.30 8.61
N LEU A 20 -4.12 -8.88 8.39
CA LEU A 20 -5.24 -8.12 7.82
C LEU A 20 -5.61 -6.93 8.70
N LYS A 21 -5.47 -7.06 10.01
CA LYS A 21 -5.72 -5.98 10.94
C LYS A 21 -4.75 -4.82 10.70
N ASP A 22 -3.48 -5.13 10.48
CA ASP A 22 -2.46 -4.12 10.18
C ASP A 22 -2.78 -3.39 8.88
N ALA A 23 -3.14 -4.14 7.84
CA ALA A 23 -3.48 -3.56 6.55
C ALA A 23 -4.73 -2.68 6.64
N ALA A 24 -5.76 -3.15 7.33
CA ALA A 24 -7.00 -2.38 7.51
C ALA A 24 -6.73 -1.10 8.29
N GLY A 25 -5.89 -1.17 9.32
CA GLY A 25 -5.51 0.00 10.10
C GLY A 25 -4.78 1.03 9.25
N ALA A 26 -3.87 0.58 8.38
CA ALA A 26 -3.14 1.47 7.48
C ALA A 26 -4.08 2.12 6.47
N MET A 27 -5.01 1.36 5.89
CA MET A 27 -6.00 1.91 4.96
C MET A 27 -6.88 2.97 5.61
N MET A 28 -7.30 2.72 6.86
CA MET A 28 -8.11 3.67 7.60
C MET A 28 -7.32 4.94 7.90
N ALA A 29 -6.07 4.80 8.37
CA ALA A 29 -5.23 5.95 8.72
C ALA A 29 -4.94 6.84 7.51
N LEU A 30 -4.79 6.24 6.32
CA LEU A 30 -4.49 6.96 5.10
C LEU A 30 -5.74 7.35 4.31
N ASN A 31 -6.91 6.85 4.72
CA ASN A 31 -8.18 7.07 4.02
C ASN A 31 -8.10 6.60 2.57
N VAL A 32 -7.56 5.40 2.37
CA VAL A 32 -7.46 4.76 1.06
C VAL A 32 -8.13 3.40 1.11
N GLY A 33 -8.55 2.89 -0.05
CA GLY A 33 -9.24 1.61 -0.16
C GLY A 33 -8.37 0.48 -0.64
N LEU A 34 -7.08 0.73 -0.88
CA LEU A 34 -6.16 -0.31 -1.32
C LEU A 34 -4.73 0.02 -0.90
N LEU A 35 -3.93 -1.03 -0.76
CA LEU A 35 -2.51 -0.91 -0.46
C LEU A 35 -1.72 -1.87 -1.35
N PRO A 36 -0.54 -1.46 -1.85
CA PRO A 36 0.37 -2.39 -2.49
C PRO A 36 1.00 -3.33 -1.47
N VAL A 37 1.19 -4.57 -1.86
CA VAL A 37 1.90 -5.57 -1.06
C VAL A 37 3.25 -5.83 -1.71
N THR A 38 4.33 -5.60 -0.98
CA THR A 38 5.68 -5.73 -1.51
C THR A 38 6.47 -6.75 -0.70
N ASP A 39 7.43 -7.36 -1.36
CA ASP A 39 8.37 -8.30 -0.75
C ASP A 39 9.73 -8.04 -1.39
N ASN A 40 10.73 -7.70 -0.57
CA ASN A 40 12.08 -7.34 -1.05
C ASN A 40 12.03 -6.27 -2.15
N ASP A 41 11.25 -5.21 -1.92
CA ASP A 41 11.07 -4.08 -2.84
C ASP A 41 10.43 -4.45 -4.16
N ARG A 42 9.76 -5.61 -4.24
CA ARG A 42 9.01 -6.02 -5.43
C ARG A 42 7.54 -6.05 -5.13
N LEU A 43 6.75 -5.51 -6.04
CA LEU A 43 5.29 -5.60 -5.92
C LEU A 43 4.87 -7.04 -6.16
N VAL A 44 4.25 -7.66 -5.17
CA VAL A 44 3.79 -9.04 -5.27
C VAL A 44 2.27 -9.14 -5.26
N GLY A 45 1.58 -8.06 -4.94
CA GLY A 45 0.12 -8.07 -4.95
C GLY A 45 -0.47 -6.76 -4.47
N MET A 46 -1.78 -6.76 -4.34
CA MET A 46 -2.54 -5.62 -3.81
C MET A 46 -3.55 -6.16 -2.82
N ILE A 47 -3.88 -5.35 -1.81
CA ILE A 47 -4.98 -5.66 -0.91
C ILE A 47 -5.97 -4.51 -0.95
N THR A 48 -7.26 -4.85 -0.95
CA THR A 48 -8.35 -3.86 -1.01
C THR A 48 -9.26 -4.03 0.18
N ASP A 49 -9.95 -2.96 0.50
CA ASP A 49 -10.96 -2.98 1.55
C ASP A 49 -12.24 -3.67 1.07
#